data_42e823cd602248b9f761e24c7e89f597
#
_entry.id   42e823cd602248b9f761e24c7e89f597
#
_cell.length_a   1.000
_cell.length_b   1.000
_cell.length_c   1.000
_cell.angle_alpha   90.00
_cell.angle_beta   90.00
_cell.angle_gamma   90.00
#
_symmetry.space_group_name_H-M   'P 1'
#
loop_
_entity.id
_entity.type
_entity.pdbx_description
1 polymer ?
#
loop_
_entity_poly.entity_id
_entity_poly.type
_entity_poly.pdbx_seq_one_letter_code
_entity_poly.pdbx_strand_id
1 'polypeptide(L)'
;EQPIPESDEFIEHVLQYAGVPALMMSTIHMTGVASLLDGPIKPRSAILGEIQGFLPLDQQAEVRRQALQIVRQFRDNQCRLPPLPDAATIRRMMSFLVGEQVPDEYVPMMLEEMNLSGEDSRALHWSETISTEQRQQFPVVVIGAGVGGILAGIRLREEGIPFCIVEKNADVGGTWYENTYPGARVDTPNYFYCYSFEPNHDWSQYYSAQPELQAYLKRCCDEYKVSEQLQLNTTVTDVVFDETGKIIIWNKGAEN
;
A
#
# COMPACT_ATOMS: atom_id res chain seq x y z
N GLU A 1 17.14 5.25 -4.35
CA GLU A 1 17.09 6.20 -3.23
C GLU A 1 17.07 7.61 -3.83
N GLN A 2 16.03 8.40 -3.53
CA GLN A 2 15.95 9.78 -4.02
C GLN A 2 16.59 10.72 -2.99
N PRO A 3 17.38 11.72 -3.40
CA PRO A 3 17.92 12.69 -2.49
C PRO A 3 16.79 13.55 -1.89
N ILE A 4 16.97 14.00 -0.66
CA ILE A 4 16.09 14.97 -0.01
C ILE A 4 16.58 16.36 -0.42
N PRO A 5 15.87 17.07 -1.32
CA PRO A 5 16.30 18.39 -1.81
C PRO A 5 15.89 19.55 -0.89
N GLU A 6 15.02 19.28 0.09
CA GLU A 6 14.37 20.30 0.91
C GLU A 6 15.32 20.97 1.90
N SER A 7 15.03 22.24 2.20
CA SER A 7 15.78 23.01 3.18
C SER A 7 15.51 22.55 4.61
N ASP A 8 16.40 22.92 5.51
CA ASP A 8 16.26 22.61 6.95
C ASP A 8 14.98 23.20 7.53
N GLU A 9 14.61 24.41 7.10
CA GLU A 9 13.39 25.09 7.56
C GLU A 9 12.13 24.34 7.09
N PHE A 10 12.14 23.82 5.86
CA PHE A 10 11.04 23.01 5.36
C PHE A 10 10.92 21.70 6.12
N ILE A 11 12.04 21.00 6.34
CA ILE A 11 12.07 19.74 7.11
C ILE A 11 11.55 19.98 8.53
N GLU A 12 12.03 21.03 9.21
CA GLU A 12 11.58 21.38 10.56
C GLU A 12 10.07 21.68 10.59
N HIS A 13 9.58 22.40 9.57
CA HIS A 13 8.15 22.71 9.45
C HIS A 13 7.30 21.44 9.30
N VAL A 14 7.63 20.53 8.38
CA VAL A 14 6.82 19.33 8.14
C VAL A 14 6.86 18.34 9.30
N LEU A 15 7.96 18.27 10.04
CA LEU A 15 8.07 17.43 11.23
C LEU A 15 7.07 17.81 12.33
N GLN A 16 6.53 19.05 12.33
CA GLN A 16 5.50 19.46 13.29
C GLN A 16 4.18 18.69 13.08
N TYR A 17 3.93 18.21 11.87
CA TYR A 17 2.71 17.49 11.51
C TYR A 17 2.88 15.97 11.56
N ALA A 18 4.11 15.48 11.70
CA ALA A 18 4.39 14.05 11.76
C ALA A 18 3.82 13.41 13.03
N GLY A 19 3.25 12.21 12.88
CA GLY A 19 2.90 11.36 14.01
C GLY A 19 4.18 10.90 14.74
N VAL A 20 4.30 11.21 16.02
CA VAL A 20 5.54 11.00 16.78
C VAL A 20 5.96 9.54 16.84
N PRO A 21 5.08 8.56 17.10
CA PRO A 21 5.47 7.15 17.10
C PRO A 21 6.00 6.67 15.75
N ALA A 22 5.35 7.07 14.64
CA ALA A 22 5.81 6.75 13.29
C ALA A 22 7.17 7.40 12.98
N LEU A 23 7.35 8.66 13.41
CA LEU A 23 8.62 9.37 13.28
C LEU A 23 9.77 8.65 14.02
N MET A 24 9.52 8.16 15.23
CA MET A 24 10.50 7.37 15.99
C MET A 24 10.89 6.09 15.22
N MET A 25 9.95 5.40 14.60
CA MET A 25 10.26 4.21 13.78
C MET A 25 11.08 4.58 12.54
N SER A 26 10.72 5.67 11.86
CA SER A 26 11.47 6.16 10.69
C SER A 26 12.91 6.50 11.04
N THR A 27 13.17 7.10 12.22
CA THR A 27 14.55 7.41 12.66
C THR A 27 15.37 6.15 12.90
N ILE A 28 14.75 5.04 13.34
CA ILE A 28 15.44 3.75 13.47
C ILE A 28 15.81 3.19 12.08
N HIS A 29 14.90 3.28 11.11
CA HIS A 29 15.21 2.86 9.73
C HIS A 29 16.32 3.70 9.10
N MET A 30 16.34 5.01 9.33
CA MET A 30 17.39 5.90 8.80
C MET A 30 18.76 5.68 9.41
N THR A 31 18.82 5.25 10.68
CA THR A 31 20.07 5.16 11.44
C THR A 31 20.56 3.73 11.68
N GLY A 32 19.67 2.75 11.68
CA GLY A 32 19.93 1.39 12.16
C GLY A 32 20.10 1.30 13.69
N VAL A 33 19.79 2.37 14.43
CA VAL A 33 20.07 2.45 15.88
C VAL A 33 18.83 2.03 16.68
N ALA A 34 18.71 0.73 16.94
CA ALA A 34 17.60 0.16 17.71
C ALA A 34 17.57 0.60 19.20
N SER A 35 18.66 1.12 19.74
CA SER A 35 18.70 1.63 21.13
C SER A 35 17.80 2.85 21.37
N LEU A 36 17.31 3.51 20.32
CA LEU A 36 16.27 4.54 20.44
C LEU A 36 14.99 3.98 21.08
N LEU A 37 14.74 2.67 20.95
CA LEU A 37 13.63 1.98 21.62
C LEU A 37 13.82 1.88 23.16
N ASP A 38 15.03 2.03 23.66
CA ASP A 38 15.33 1.90 25.09
C ASP A 38 15.21 3.23 25.86
N GLY A 39 14.98 4.33 25.13
CA GLY A 39 14.80 5.67 25.70
C GLY A 39 13.57 5.78 26.62
N PRO A 40 13.48 6.88 27.41
CA PRO A 40 12.38 7.09 28.36
C PRO A 40 11.04 7.45 27.71
N ILE A 41 11.05 7.92 26.47
CA ILE A 41 9.84 8.35 25.76
C ILE A 41 9.17 7.11 25.18
N LYS A 42 7.98 6.77 25.69
CA LYS A 42 7.22 5.59 25.29
C LYS A 42 5.81 6.02 24.83
N PRO A 43 5.50 5.88 23.55
CA PRO A 43 4.14 6.11 23.09
C PRO A 43 3.20 5.04 23.65
N ARG A 44 1.93 5.37 23.71
CA ARG A 44 0.86 4.43 23.98
C ARG A 44 0.03 4.21 22.73
N SER A 45 -0.40 2.99 22.51
CA SER A 45 -1.30 2.67 21.40
C SER A 45 -2.65 3.35 21.56
N ALA A 46 -3.19 3.82 20.45
CA ALA A 46 -4.57 4.29 20.36
C ALA A 46 -5.32 3.48 19.32
N ILE A 47 -6.59 3.24 19.56
CA ILE A 47 -7.41 2.47 18.61
C ILE A 47 -7.74 3.32 17.38
N LEU A 48 -8.00 4.59 17.52
CA LEU A 48 -8.30 5.52 16.41
C LEU A 48 -8.00 6.97 16.81
N GLY A 49 -7.46 7.74 15.86
CA GLY A 49 -7.43 9.21 15.89
C GLY A 49 -6.31 9.88 16.69
N GLU A 50 -5.57 9.13 17.50
CA GLU A 50 -4.44 9.68 18.26
C GLU A 50 -3.12 9.30 17.61
N ILE A 51 -2.52 10.24 16.89
CA ILE A 51 -1.30 10.02 16.11
C ILE A 51 -0.02 10.42 16.85
N GLN A 52 -0.13 11.02 18.06
CA GLN A 52 1.01 11.51 18.84
C GLN A 52 1.42 10.54 19.97
N GLY A 53 0.75 9.38 20.07
CA GLY A 53 1.07 8.35 21.07
C GLY A 53 0.76 8.78 22.51
N PHE A 54 -0.17 9.72 22.72
CA PHE A 54 -0.50 10.33 24.01
C PHE A 54 0.72 10.93 24.73
N LEU A 55 1.73 11.34 23.98
CA LEU A 55 2.93 11.95 24.55
C LEU A 55 2.68 13.42 24.94
N PRO A 56 3.20 13.88 26.08
CA PRO A 56 3.23 15.29 26.45
C PRO A 56 3.94 16.14 25.39
N LEU A 57 3.58 17.42 25.28
CA LEU A 57 4.11 18.32 24.25
C LEU A 57 5.62 18.48 24.31
N ASP A 58 6.22 18.48 25.50
CA ASP A 58 7.65 18.55 25.70
C ASP A 58 8.38 17.30 25.15
N GLN A 59 7.81 16.12 25.35
CA GLN A 59 8.33 14.88 24.79
C GLN A 59 8.17 14.83 23.26
N GLN A 60 7.03 15.30 22.74
CA GLN A 60 6.84 15.42 21.30
C GLN A 60 7.88 16.37 20.68
N ALA A 61 8.12 17.53 21.31
CA ALA A 61 9.12 18.49 20.85
C ALA A 61 10.54 17.88 20.87
N GLU A 62 10.87 17.12 21.88
CA GLU A 62 12.17 16.44 21.99
C GLU A 62 12.37 15.41 20.88
N VAL A 63 11.35 14.57 20.59
CA VAL A 63 11.43 13.60 19.47
C VAL A 63 11.59 14.32 18.14
N ARG A 64 10.84 15.39 17.88
CA ARG A 64 10.95 16.16 16.64
C ARG A 64 12.32 16.80 16.48
N ARG A 65 12.89 17.32 17.58
CA ARG A 65 14.24 17.88 17.59
C ARG A 65 15.30 16.83 17.23
N GLN A 66 15.20 15.64 17.82
CA GLN A 66 16.09 14.52 17.50
C GLN A 66 15.91 14.05 16.05
N ALA A 67 14.67 13.92 15.60
CA ALA A 67 14.36 13.53 14.23
C ALA A 67 14.92 14.52 13.22
N LEU A 68 14.81 15.83 13.45
CA LEU A 68 15.41 16.85 12.59
C LEU A 68 16.91 16.66 12.42
N GLN A 69 17.64 16.39 13.49
CA GLN A 69 19.07 16.10 13.41
C GLN A 69 19.36 14.83 12.61
N ILE A 70 18.57 13.78 12.82
CA ILE A 70 18.72 12.50 12.11
C ILE A 70 18.43 12.65 10.62
N VAL A 71 17.35 13.33 10.26
CA VAL A 71 16.97 13.55 8.85
C VAL A 71 18.06 14.38 8.13
N ARG A 72 18.60 15.42 8.79
CA ARG A 72 19.72 16.19 8.24
C ARG A 72 20.95 15.30 7.98
N GLN A 73 21.36 14.51 8.96
CA GLN A 73 22.49 13.59 8.82
C GLN A 73 22.26 12.55 7.73
N PHE A 74 21.05 12.01 7.64
CA PHE A 74 20.65 11.06 6.61
C PHE A 74 20.73 11.71 5.22
N ARG A 75 20.17 12.91 5.04
CA ARG A 75 20.28 13.70 3.81
C ARG A 75 21.74 13.95 3.43
N ASP A 76 22.53 14.45 4.37
CA ASP A 76 23.95 14.79 4.15
C ASP A 76 24.80 13.55 3.84
N ASN A 77 24.36 12.37 4.29
CA ASN A 77 24.93 11.06 3.93
C ASN A 77 24.31 10.48 2.63
N GLN A 78 23.80 11.34 1.76
CA GLN A 78 23.22 10.95 0.47
C GLN A 78 22.06 9.95 0.59
N CYS A 79 21.27 10.03 1.65
CA CYS A 79 20.13 9.16 1.95
C CYS A 79 20.45 7.66 1.96
N ARG A 80 21.68 7.30 2.32
CA ARG A 80 22.10 5.90 2.40
C ARG A 80 21.46 5.23 3.60
N LEU A 81 20.64 4.22 3.33
CA LEU A 81 20.05 3.39 4.38
C LEU A 81 21.09 2.45 4.99
N PRO A 82 21.00 2.18 6.29
CA PRO A 82 21.75 1.12 6.94
C PRO A 82 21.23 -0.26 6.48
N PRO A 83 21.93 -1.36 6.87
CA PRO A 83 21.38 -2.70 6.69
C PRO A 83 19.96 -2.81 7.25
N LEU A 84 19.12 -3.63 6.60
CA LEU A 84 17.75 -3.84 7.04
C LEU A 84 17.71 -4.37 8.48
N PRO A 85 16.73 -3.91 9.30
CA PRO A 85 16.52 -4.46 10.63
C PRO A 85 16.23 -5.96 10.57
N ASP A 86 16.79 -6.72 11.49
CA ASP A 86 16.45 -8.13 11.63
C ASP A 86 15.05 -8.33 12.25
N ALA A 87 14.54 -9.56 12.19
CA ALA A 87 13.22 -9.90 12.70
C ALA A 87 13.05 -9.57 14.20
N ALA A 88 14.11 -9.70 15.00
CA ALA A 88 14.07 -9.37 16.42
C ALA A 88 13.93 -7.85 16.64
N THR A 89 14.63 -7.05 15.86
CA THR A 89 14.50 -5.58 15.88
C THR A 89 13.12 -5.15 15.41
N ILE A 90 12.59 -5.71 14.33
CA ILE A 90 11.22 -5.43 13.85
C ILE A 90 10.20 -5.77 14.94
N ARG A 91 10.31 -6.91 15.60
CA ARG A 91 9.43 -7.27 16.71
C ARG A 91 9.50 -6.26 17.86
N ARG A 92 10.69 -5.79 18.20
CA ARG A 92 10.86 -4.73 19.23
C ARG A 92 10.20 -3.43 18.80
N MET A 93 10.33 -3.03 17.53
CA MET A 93 9.66 -1.86 16.97
C MET A 93 8.14 -1.99 17.04
N MET A 94 7.59 -3.14 16.63
CA MET A 94 6.16 -3.43 16.74
C MET A 94 5.67 -3.33 18.19
N SER A 95 6.36 -4.01 19.11
CA SER A 95 6.03 -4.01 20.54
C SER A 95 6.10 -2.61 21.15
N PHE A 96 7.06 -1.80 20.72
CA PHE A 96 7.20 -0.42 21.14
C PHE A 96 5.99 0.44 20.70
N LEU A 97 5.53 0.28 19.46
CA LEU A 97 4.37 1.01 18.93
C LEU A 97 3.07 0.62 19.62
N VAL A 98 2.88 -0.67 19.85
CA VAL A 98 1.65 -1.21 20.47
C VAL A 98 1.65 -1.00 21.99
N GLY A 99 2.83 -0.86 22.61
CA GLY A 99 2.99 -0.70 24.06
C GLY A 99 2.91 -2.01 24.84
N GLU A 100 2.90 -3.15 24.14
CA GLU A 100 2.90 -4.50 24.71
C GLU A 100 3.73 -5.46 23.84
N GLN A 101 4.03 -6.65 24.38
CA GLN A 101 4.78 -7.64 23.62
C GLN A 101 3.97 -8.23 22.46
N VAL A 102 4.45 -8.02 21.23
CA VAL A 102 3.87 -8.62 20.04
C VAL A 102 4.32 -10.08 19.91
N PRO A 103 3.39 -11.05 19.70
CA PRO A 103 3.74 -12.44 19.44
C PRO A 103 4.59 -12.61 18.17
N ASP A 104 5.48 -13.61 18.17
CA ASP A 104 6.40 -13.87 17.05
C ASP A 104 5.67 -14.17 15.73
N GLU A 105 4.47 -14.71 15.79
CA GLU A 105 3.65 -15.05 14.62
C GLU A 105 3.27 -13.85 13.74
N TYR A 106 3.27 -12.63 14.29
CA TYR A 106 2.97 -11.41 13.52
C TYR A 106 4.19 -10.84 12.78
N VAL A 107 5.40 -11.25 13.14
CA VAL A 107 6.62 -10.69 12.54
C VAL A 107 6.76 -11.04 11.05
N PRO A 108 6.51 -12.29 10.60
CA PRO A 108 6.56 -12.61 9.17
C PRO A 108 5.59 -11.77 8.33
N MET A 109 4.35 -11.60 8.81
CA MET A 109 3.35 -10.75 8.14
C MET A 109 3.84 -9.31 8.03
N MET A 110 4.42 -8.74 9.09
CA MET A 110 4.91 -7.37 9.07
C MET A 110 6.09 -7.20 8.11
N LEU A 111 7.04 -8.14 8.09
CA LEU A 111 8.16 -8.10 7.15
C LEU A 111 7.68 -8.15 5.71
N GLU A 112 6.66 -8.96 5.43
CA GLU A 112 6.02 -9.04 4.13
C GLU A 112 5.35 -7.72 3.73
N GLU A 113 4.54 -7.13 4.63
CA GLU A 113 3.86 -5.85 4.38
C GLU A 113 4.83 -4.67 4.22
N MET A 114 5.93 -4.66 4.95
CA MET A 114 6.94 -3.60 4.85
C MET A 114 7.73 -3.66 3.55
N ASN A 115 7.80 -4.80 2.90
CA ASN A 115 8.52 -5.04 1.63
C ASN A 115 9.90 -4.33 1.57
N LEU A 116 10.66 -4.37 2.65
CA LEU A 116 11.91 -3.63 2.78
C LEU A 116 13.00 -4.11 1.80
N SER A 117 12.92 -5.35 1.34
CA SER A 117 13.84 -5.91 0.33
C SER A 117 13.52 -5.42 -1.09
N GLY A 118 12.30 -4.90 -1.32
CA GLY A 118 11.78 -4.62 -2.65
C GLY A 118 11.40 -5.87 -3.46
N GLU A 119 11.46 -7.06 -2.84
CA GLU A 119 11.03 -8.31 -3.44
C GLU A 119 9.56 -8.58 -3.06
N ASP A 120 8.70 -8.80 -4.04
CA ASP A 120 7.31 -9.17 -3.78
C ASP A 120 7.25 -10.62 -3.27
N SER A 121 7.17 -10.77 -1.96
CA SER A 121 7.04 -12.09 -1.30
C SER A 121 5.75 -12.84 -1.67
N ARG A 122 4.78 -12.15 -2.27
CA ARG A 122 3.51 -12.72 -2.78
C ARG A 122 3.56 -13.03 -4.27
N ALA A 123 4.71 -12.81 -4.93
CA ALA A 123 4.90 -13.19 -6.32
C ALA A 123 4.67 -14.70 -6.51
N LEU A 124 3.94 -15.06 -7.54
CA LEU A 124 3.64 -16.46 -7.82
C LEU A 124 4.87 -17.17 -8.37
N HIS A 125 5.13 -18.34 -7.84
CA HIS A 125 6.16 -19.24 -8.36
C HIS A 125 5.49 -20.45 -9.00
N TRP A 126 5.57 -20.51 -10.33
CA TRP A 126 5.01 -21.62 -11.09
C TRP A 126 5.87 -22.87 -10.94
N SER A 127 5.21 -24.02 -10.85
CA SER A 127 5.90 -25.30 -11.01
C SER A 127 6.56 -25.38 -12.40
N GLU A 128 7.76 -25.95 -12.49
CA GLU A 128 8.45 -26.20 -13.75
C GLU A 128 7.63 -27.02 -14.75
N THR A 129 6.60 -27.71 -14.25
CA THR A 129 5.69 -28.51 -15.09
C THR A 129 4.66 -27.69 -15.87
N ILE A 130 4.49 -26.41 -15.53
CA ILE A 130 3.51 -25.52 -16.19
C ILE A 130 4.27 -24.54 -17.09
N SER A 131 4.22 -24.78 -18.41
CA SER A 131 4.91 -23.94 -19.38
C SER A 131 4.18 -22.60 -19.61
N THR A 132 4.90 -21.63 -20.17
CA THR A 132 4.32 -20.34 -20.58
C THR A 132 3.20 -20.55 -21.61
N GLU A 133 3.36 -21.48 -22.54
CA GLU A 133 2.35 -21.79 -23.55
C GLU A 133 1.07 -22.35 -22.92
N GLN A 134 1.18 -23.16 -21.87
CA GLN A 134 0.03 -23.65 -21.14
C GLN A 134 -0.70 -22.52 -20.42
N ARG A 135 0.02 -21.57 -19.80
CA ARG A 135 -0.58 -20.38 -19.17
C ARG A 135 -1.31 -19.52 -20.20
N GLN A 136 -0.72 -19.32 -21.39
CA GLN A 136 -1.35 -18.57 -22.47
C GLN A 136 -2.61 -19.21 -23.06
N GLN A 137 -2.80 -20.52 -22.85
CA GLN A 137 -4.00 -21.24 -23.27
C GLN A 137 -5.13 -21.19 -22.23
N PHE A 138 -4.91 -20.52 -21.11
CA PHE A 138 -5.88 -20.42 -20.03
C PHE A 138 -6.41 -18.98 -19.88
N PRO A 139 -7.30 -18.52 -20.77
CA PRO A 139 -7.84 -17.16 -20.70
C PRO A 139 -8.74 -16.99 -19.47
N VAL A 140 -8.57 -15.87 -18.79
CA VAL A 140 -9.35 -15.52 -17.59
C VAL A 140 -10.25 -14.33 -17.86
N VAL A 141 -11.50 -14.39 -17.43
CA VAL A 141 -12.39 -13.24 -17.40
C VAL A 141 -12.57 -12.78 -15.96
N VAL A 142 -12.27 -11.51 -15.72
CA VAL A 142 -12.47 -10.84 -14.42
C VAL A 142 -13.73 -9.99 -14.51
N ILE A 143 -14.66 -10.15 -13.57
CA ILE A 143 -15.90 -9.39 -13.52
C ILE A 143 -15.75 -8.26 -12.52
N GLY A 144 -15.80 -7.03 -13.03
CA GLY A 144 -15.66 -5.80 -12.26
C GLY A 144 -14.24 -5.23 -12.24
N ALA A 145 -14.10 -3.90 -12.42
CA ALA A 145 -12.85 -3.15 -12.40
C ALA A 145 -12.71 -2.29 -11.13
N GLY A 146 -13.12 -2.81 -9.99
CA GLY A 146 -12.79 -2.24 -8.67
C GLY A 146 -11.37 -2.64 -8.22
N VAL A 147 -11.03 -2.35 -6.95
CA VAL A 147 -9.72 -2.68 -6.35
C VAL A 147 -9.31 -4.14 -6.62
N GLY A 148 -10.20 -5.10 -6.38
CA GLY A 148 -9.89 -6.53 -6.58
C GLY A 148 -9.71 -6.92 -8.04
N GLY A 149 -10.52 -6.36 -8.96
CA GLY A 149 -10.42 -6.66 -10.38
C GLY A 149 -9.18 -6.08 -11.04
N ILE A 150 -8.80 -4.86 -10.66
CA ILE A 150 -7.54 -4.25 -11.11
C ILE A 150 -6.35 -5.08 -10.61
N LEU A 151 -6.35 -5.45 -9.31
CA LEU A 151 -5.32 -6.31 -8.75
C LEU A 151 -5.20 -7.65 -9.50
N ALA A 152 -6.33 -8.31 -9.76
CA ALA A 152 -6.36 -9.55 -10.53
C ALA A 152 -5.75 -9.37 -11.92
N GLY A 153 -6.09 -8.27 -12.61
CA GLY A 153 -5.53 -7.94 -13.91
C GLY A 153 -4.01 -7.73 -13.87
N ILE A 154 -3.50 -7.02 -12.86
CA ILE A 154 -2.07 -6.83 -12.65
C ILE A 154 -1.38 -8.19 -12.49
N ARG A 155 -1.83 -9.03 -11.59
CA ARG A 155 -1.25 -10.35 -11.33
C ARG A 155 -1.33 -11.29 -12.53
N LEU A 156 -2.44 -11.31 -13.25
CA LEU A 156 -2.58 -12.11 -14.47
C LEU A 156 -1.61 -11.66 -15.57
N ARG A 157 -1.39 -10.34 -15.70
CA ARG A 157 -0.42 -9.79 -16.66
C ARG A 157 1.01 -10.17 -16.29
N GLU A 158 1.40 -10.03 -15.03
CA GLU A 158 2.71 -10.41 -14.52
C GLU A 158 3.03 -11.89 -14.83
N GLU A 159 2.01 -12.74 -14.72
CA GLU A 159 2.12 -14.17 -14.94
C GLU A 159 1.98 -14.59 -16.43
N GLY A 160 1.74 -13.64 -17.33
CA GLY A 160 1.57 -13.92 -18.77
C GLY A 160 0.31 -14.72 -19.08
N ILE A 161 -0.72 -14.62 -18.24
CA ILE A 161 -2.03 -15.25 -18.44
C ILE A 161 -2.92 -14.27 -19.22
N PRO A 162 -3.50 -14.67 -20.38
CA PRO A 162 -4.45 -13.84 -21.11
C PRO A 162 -5.68 -13.56 -20.27
N PHE A 163 -6.11 -12.29 -20.22
CA PHE A 163 -7.31 -11.92 -19.46
C PHE A 163 -8.08 -10.79 -20.13
N CYS A 164 -9.33 -10.64 -19.70
CA CYS A 164 -10.17 -9.51 -19.99
C CYS A 164 -10.91 -9.13 -18.70
N ILE A 165 -11.02 -7.83 -18.41
CA ILE A 165 -11.84 -7.32 -17.31
C ILE A 165 -13.09 -6.70 -17.88
N VAL A 166 -14.25 -7.18 -17.45
CA VAL A 166 -15.56 -6.67 -17.88
C VAL A 166 -16.13 -5.80 -16.78
N GLU A 167 -16.38 -4.53 -17.08
CA GLU A 167 -16.89 -3.54 -16.12
C GLU A 167 -18.18 -2.89 -16.62
N LYS A 168 -19.19 -2.86 -15.77
CA LYS A 168 -20.50 -2.24 -16.08
C LYS A 168 -20.45 -0.73 -16.22
N ASN A 169 -19.54 -0.09 -15.50
CA ASN A 169 -19.38 1.36 -15.46
C ASN A 169 -18.54 1.87 -16.64
N ALA A 170 -18.57 3.18 -16.84
CA ALA A 170 -17.80 3.85 -17.89
C ALA A 170 -16.33 4.07 -17.53
N ASP A 171 -15.91 3.77 -16.29
CA ASP A 171 -14.53 3.89 -15.83
C ASP A 171 -14.26 2.88 -14.71
N VAL A 172 -12.99 2.72 -14.34
CA VAL A 172 -12.55 1.87 -13.25
C VAL A 172 -12.77 2.54 -11.89
N GLY A 173 -12.71 1.74 -10.82
CA GLY A 173 -12.76 2.25 -9.46
C GLY A 173 -13.77 1.55 -8.55
N GLY A 174 -14.76 0.86 -9.11
CA GLY A 174 -15.79 0.16 -8.33
C GLY A 174 -16.46 1.09 -7.31
N THR A 175 -16.32 0.81 -6.02
CA THR A 175 -16.85 1.66 -4.92
C THR A 175 -16.46 3.12 -5.09
N TRP A 176 -15.23 3.42 -5.52
CA TRP A 176 -14.73 4.78 -5.67
C TRP A 176 -15.15 5.45 -6.97
N TYR A 177 -15.68 4.72 -7.91
CA TYR A 177 -16.39 5.26 -9.06
C TYR A 177 -17.87 5.55 -8.74
N GLU A 178 -18.54 4.63 -8.02
CA GLU A 178 -19.98 4.69 -7.80
C GLU A 178 -20.41 5.65 -6.69
N ASN A 179 -19.57 5.86 -5.66
CA ASN A 179 -19.93 6.64 -4.47
C ASN A 179 -19.38 8.05 -4.52
N THR A 180 -20.08 8.95 -5.20
CA THR A 180 -19.70 10.35 -5.44
C THR A 180 -20.42 11.36 -4.57
N TYR A 181 -21.08 10.93 -3.49
CA TYR A 181 -21.79 11.82 -2.57
C TYR A 181 -20.82 12.76 -1.82
N PRO A 182 -21.30 13.97 -1.42
CA PRO A 182 -20.45 14.91 -0.69
C PRO A 182 -19.83 14.30 0.58
N GLY A 183 -18.52 14.38 0.71
CA GLY A 183 -17.78 13.84 1.84
C GLY A 183 -17.41 12.35 1.74
N ALA A 184 -17.70 11.67 0.63
CA ALA A 184 -17.26 10.29 0.40
C ALA A 184 -15.74 10.20 0.55
N ARG A 185 -15.27 9.33 1.45
CA ARG A 185 -13.85 9.13 1.77
C ARG A 185 -13.60 7.77 2.37
N VAL A 186 -12.34 7.37 2.39
CA VAL A 186 -11.91 6.18 3.11
C VAL A 186 -11.99 6.42 4.63
N ASP A 187 -12.29 5.38 5.39
CA ASP A 187 -12.38 5.35 6.85
C ASP A 187 -11.18 4.69 7.53
N THR A 188 -10.22 4.24 6.73
CA THR A 188 -8.92 3.72 7.18
C THR A 188 -7.80 4.64 6.72
N PRO A 189 -6.66 4.70 7.43
CA PRO A 189 -5.50 5.45 6.95
C PRO A 189 -5.07 5.02 5.55
N ASN A 190 -4.80 5.99 4.68
CA ASN A 190 -4.48 5.72 3.27
C ASN A 190 -3.30 4.79 3.06
N TYR A 191 -2.31 4.80 3.96
CA TYR A 191 -1.15 3.91 3.90
C TYR A 191 -1.50 2.43 4.01
N PHE A 192 -2.71 2.10 4.51
CA PHE A 192 -3.28 0.76 4.51
C PHE A 192 -4.32 0.55 3.40
N TYR A 193 -4.69 1.62 2.69
CA TYR A 193 -5.69 1.57 1.63
C TYR A 193 -5.05 1.80 0.26
N CYS A 194 -3.98 1.09 0.00
CA CYS A 194 -3.29 1.01 -1.28
C CYS A 194 -2.79 -0.42 -1.49
N TYR A 195 -2.34 -0.73 -2.69
CA TYR A 195 -1.66 -2.00 -2.92
C TYR A 195 -0.31 -2.00 -2.21
N SER A 196 0.06 -3.10 -1.56
CA SER A 196 1.33 -3.22 -0.82
C SER A 196 2.56 -3.08 -1.72
N PHE A 197 2.44 -3.45 -3.00
CA PHE A 197 3.49 -3.32 -4.02
C PHE A 197 3.49 -1.96 -4.74
N GLU A 198 2.44 -1.12 -4.53
CA GLU A 198 2.30 0.20 -5.16
C GLU A 198 1.83 1.23 -4.11
N PRO A 199 2.64 1.49 -3.06
CA PRO A 199 2.29 2.47 -2.05
C PRO A 199 2.26 3.88 -2.67
N ASN A 200 1.26 4.67 -2.28
CA ASN A 200 1.19 6.07 -2.66
C ASN A 200 1.63 6.95 -1.49
N HIS A 201 2.55 7.88 -1.74
CA HIS A 201 3.08 8.79 -0.73
C HIS A 201 2.54 10.22 -0.85
N ASP A 202 1.79 10.51 -1.92
CA ASP A 202 1.31 11.85 -2.27
C ASP A 202 -0.15 12.08 -1.88
N TRP A 203 -0.64 11.38 -0.83
CA TRP A 203 -1.98 11.60 -0.32
C TRP A 203 -2.13 13.00 0.27
N SER A 204 -3.16 13.74 -0.15
CA SER A 204 -3.43 15.09 0.35
C SER A 204 -3.92 15.12 1.80
N GLN A 205 -4.50 14.01 2.28
CA GLN A 205 -5.08 13.86 3.61
C GLN A 205 -4.81 12.48 4.16
N TYR A 206 -4.88 12.32 5.48
CA TYR A 206 -4.70 11.04 6.16
C TYR A 206 -5.82 10.02 5.82
N TYR A 207 -7.03 10.51 5.56
CA TYR A 207 -8.20 9.78 5.06
C TYR A 207 -8.64 10.44 3.77
N SER A 208 -8.19 9.94 2.63
CA SER A 208 -8.42 10.58 1.34
C SER A 208 -9.87 10.56 0.89
N ALA A 209 -10.25 11.59 0.17
CA ALA A 209 -11.55 11.68 -0.46
C ALA A 209 -11.66 10.77 -1.69
N GLN A 210 -12.89 10.45 -2.06
CA GLN A 210 -13.23 9.59 -3.19
C GLN A 210 -12.46 9.91 -4.49
N PRO A 211 -12.33 11.16 -4.95
CA PRO A 211 -11.66 11.43 -6.23
C PRO A 211 -10.18 11.03 -6.23
N GLU A 212 -9.52 11.16 -5.08
CA GLU A 212 -8.10 10.83 -4.95
C GLU A 212 -7.88 9.30 -4.96
N LEU A 213 -8.78 8.56 -4.31
CA LEU A 213 -8.76 7.10 -4.33
C LEU A 213 -9.05 6.54 -5.73
N GLN A 214 -10.01 7.12 -6.43
CA GLN A 214 -10.30 6.74 -7.82
C GLN A 214 -9.11 7.05 -8.73
N ALA A 215 -8.49 8.22 -8.57
CA ALA A 215 -7.31 8.60 -9.34
C ALA A 215 -6.13 7.64 -9.10
N TYR A 216 -5.91 7.21 -7.86
CA TYR A 216 -4.91 6.20 -7.51
C TYR A 216 -5.17 4.87 -8.25
N LEU A 217 -6.40 4.35 -8.20
CA LEU A 217 -6.75 3.09 -8.86
C LEU A 217 -6.62 3.19 -10.39
N LYS A 218 -6.99 4.32 -10.95
CA LYS A 218 -6.85 4.59 -12.39
C LYS A 218 -5.37 4.65 -12.79
N ARG A 219 -4.53 5.33 -12.02
CA ARG A 219 -3.08 5.35 -12.22
C ARG A 219 -2.49 3.93 -12.18
N CYS A 220 -2.81 3.11 -11.17
CA CYS A 220 -2.36 1.73 -11.12
C CYS A 220 -2.80 0.93 -12.36
N CYS A 221 -4.06 1.09 -12.78
CA CYS A 221 -4.59 0.43 -13.97
C CYS A 221 -3.77 0.76 -15.23
N ASP A 222 -3.38 2.02 -15.40
CA ASP A 222 -2.63 2.51 -16.56
C ASP A 222 -1.14 2.13 -16.48
N GLU A 223 -0.48 2.33 -15.35
CA GLU A 223 0.94 2.02 -15.15
C GLU A 223 1.24 0.53 -15.34
N TYR A 224 0.36 -0.33 -14.82
CA TYR A 224 0.45 -1.77 -15.01
C TYR A 224 -0.21 -2.26 -16.32
N LYS A 225 -0.63 -1.33 -17.21
CA LYS A 225 -1.22 -1.60 -18.53
C LYS A 225 -2.45 -2.52 -18.50
N VAL A 226 -3.18 -2.52 -17.40
CA VAL A 226 -4.43 -3.28 -17.26
C VAL A 226 -5.54 -2.65 -18.08
N SER A 227 -5.50 -1.33 -18.29
CA SER A 227 -6.43 -0.57 -19.10
C SER A 227 -6.60 -1.11 -20.53
N GLU A 228 -5.56 -1.74 -21.11
CA GLU A 228 -5.59 -2.35 -22.43
C GLU A 228 -6.55 -3.56 -22.52
N GLN A 229 -6.91 -4.14 -21.38
CA GLN A 229 -7.73 -5.37 -21.29
C GLN A 229 -9.13 -5.11 -20.70
N LEU A 230 -9.52 -3.83 -20.62
CA LEU A 230 -10.82 -3.42 -20.08
C LEU A 230 -11.91 -3.42 -21.14
N GLN A 231 -13.06 -3.99 -20.80
CA GLN A 231 -14.34 -3.81 -21.52
C GLN A 231 -15.29 -3.04 -20.61
N LEU A 232 -15.28 -1.72 -20.76
CA LEU A 232 -16.16 -0.82 -20.00
C LEU A 232 -17.59 -0.82 -20.57
N ASN A 233 -18.54 -0.24 -19.82
CA ASN A 233 -19.95 -0.16 -20.19
C ASN A 233 -20.58 -1.53 -20.57
N THR A 234 -20.09 -2.59 -19.96
CA THR A 234 -20.47 -3.96 -20.26
C THR A 234 -20.92 -4.68 -19.00
N THR A 235 -22.18 -4.97 -18.90
CA THR A 235 -22.76 -5.68 -17.75
C THR A 235 -22.79 -7.18 -18.02
N VAL A 236 -22.19 -7.97 -17.15
CA VAL A 236 -22.35 -9.43 -17.17
C VAL A 236 -23.74 -9.76 -16.63
N THR A 237 -24.55 -10.41 -17.43
CA THR A 237 -25.95 -10.76 -17.09
C THR A 237 -26.08 -12.20 -16.64
N ASP A 238 -25.22 -13.07 -17.13
CA ASP A 238 -25.26 -14.49 -16.79
C ASP A 238 -23.88 -15.14 -16.93
N VAL A 239 -23.62 -16.15 -16.13
CA VAL A 239 -22.40 -16.95 -16.17
C VAL A 239 -22.81 -18.42 -16.08
N VAL A 240 -22.59 -19.15 -17.14
CA VAL A 240 -23.00 -20.56 -17.24
C VAL A 240 -21.77 -21.45 -17.39
N PHE A 241 -21.66 -22.45 -16.53
CA PHE A 241 -20.68 -23.51 -16.67
C PHE A 241 -21.22 -24.57 -17.61
N ASP A 242 -20.52 -24.88 -18.69
CA ASP A 242 -20.91 -25.95 -19.59
C ASP A 242 -20.19 -27.26 -19.24
N GLU A 243 -20.81 -28.39 -19.65
CA GLU A 243 -20.29 -29.74 -19.37
C GLU A 243 -18.95 -30.03 -20.05
N THR A 244 -18.51 -29.20 -20.99
CA THR A 244 -17.20 -29.31 -21.69
C THR A 244 -16.07 -28.67 -20.88
N GLY A 245 -16.37 -28.13 -19.68
CA GLY A 245 -15.43 -27.47 -18.79
C GLY A 245 -15.14 -26.01 -19.18
N LYS A 246 -15.97 -25.40 -20.01
CA LYS A 246 -15.88 -23.98 -20.36
C LYS A 246 -16.88 -23.15 -19.57
N ILE A 247 -16.47 -21.93 -19.24
CA ILE A 247 -17.37 -20.92 -18.68
C ILE A 247 -17.85 -20.03 -19.83
N ILE A 248 -19.18 -19.94 -20.01
CA ILE A 248 -19.81 -19.05 -20.97
C ILE A 248 -20.34 -17.84 -20.20
N ILE A 249 -19.90 -16.65 -20.60
CA ILE A 249 -20.34 -15.41 -20.00
C ILE A 249 -21.22 -14.66 -20.99
N TRP A 250 -22.45 -14.38 -20.57
CA TRP A 250 -23.37 -13.52 -21.31
C TRP A 250 -23.22 -12.09 -20.81
N ASN A 251 -23.07 -11.14 -21.74
CA ASN A 251 -22.98 -9.73 -21.42
C ASN A 251 -24.01 -8.93 -22.19
N LYS A 252 -24.44 -7.84 -21.58
CA LYS A 252 -25.25 -6.82 -22.25
C LYS A 252 -24.38 -5.56 -22.31
N GLY A 253 -23.98 -5.15 -23.52
CA GLY A 253 -23.40 -3.84 -23.76
C GLY A 253 -24.40 -2.73 -23.39
N ALA A 254 -23.91 -1.52 -23.13
CA ALA A 254 -24.79 -0.38 -22.96
C ALA A 254 -25.65 -0.23 -24.24
N GLU A 255 -26.96 -0.24 -24.07
CA GLU A 255 -27.85 0.19 -25.15
C GLU A 255 -27.60 1.70 -25.32
N ASN A 256 -27.11 2.12 -26.50
CA ASN A 256 -26.96 3.53 -26.88
C ASN A 256 -28.35 4.19 -26.99
#